data_89c3905a5884d543494c9f5fe560cfdc
#
_entry.id   89c3905a5884d543494c9f5fe560cfdc
#
_cell.length_a   1.000
_cell.length_b   1.000
_cell.length_c   1.000
_cell.angle_alpha   90.00
_cell.angle_beta   90.00
_cell.angle_gamma   90.00
#
_symmetry.space_group_name_H-M   'P 1'
#
loop_
_entity.id
_entity.type
_entity.pdbx_description
1 polymer ?
#
loop_
_entity_poly.entity_id
_entity_poly.type
_entity_poly.pdbx_seq_one_letter_code
_entity_poly.pdbx_strand_id
1 'polypeptide(L)'
;MSSRISTKSEYAIKALVRLALADGDAPVSARDIVAFTGVPPKFLEQVMADLRQGGLVESQRGKGGGYVIAHDPATVTFADVIDLIDGRRADPAGGRVGSPGSNGGNGRMRGGDQAEALVAPVWREVRECTRAILGSATIADAAARAAEAPMYYI
;
A
#
# COMPACT_ATOMS: atom_id res chain seq x y z
N MET A 1 -1.90 -12.51 13.38
CA MET A 1 -2.22 -11.99 12.04
C MET A 1 -1.93 -10.51 12.01
N SER A 2 -0.79 -10.18 11.47
CA SER A 2 -0.31 -8.79 11.48
C SER A 2 -1.09 -7.98 10.43
N SER A 3 -1.99 -7.13 10.88
CA SER A 3 -2.60 -6.05 10.09
C SER A 3 -1.58 -4.90 9.90
N ARG A 4 -0.31 -5.25 9.71
CA ARG A 4 0.75 -4.26 9.52
C ARG A 4 0.81 -3.92 8.05
N ILE A 5 0.57 -2.66 7.75
CA ILE A 5 0.95 -2.06 6.48
C ILE A 5 2.43 -2.33 6.29
N SER A 6 2.81 -2.94 5.17
CA SER A 6 4.22 -3.24 4.92
C SER A 6 5.00 -1.95 4.66
N THR A 7 6.27 -1.95 4.99
CA THR A 7 7.18 -0.85 4.63
C THR A 7 7.16 -0.56 3.12
N LYS A 8 6.93 -1.60 2.32
CA LYS A 8 6.82 -1.48 0.87
C LYS A 8 5.58 -0.69 0.46
N SER A 9 4.42 -0.96 1.08
CA SER A 9 3.19 -0.20 0.87
C SER A 9 3.31 1.25 1.33
N GLU A 10 3.97 1.50 2.46
CA GLU A 10 4.25 2.87 2.90
C GLU A 10 5.10 3.65 1.89
N TYR A 11 6.14 3.04 1.34
CA TYR A 11 6.96 3.68 0.30
C TYR A 11 6.21 3.86 -1.01
N ALA A 12 5.34 2.94 -1.37
CA ALA A 12 4.49 3.06 -2.55
C ALA A 12 3.54 4.26 -2.44
N ILE A 13 2.91 4.44 -1.28
CA ILE A 13 2.04 5.60 -1.01
C ILE A 13 2.86 6.90 -1.08
N LYS A 14 4.02 6.97 -0.44
CA LYS A 14 4.89 8.15 -0.49
C LYS A 14 5.33 8.49 -1.91
N ALA A 15 5.67 7.48 -2.72
CA ALA A 15 6.03 7.68 -4.11
C ALA A 15 4.84 8.25 -4.92
N LEU A 16 3.64 7.70 -4.77
CA LEU A 16 2.43 8.20 -5.42
C LEU A 16 2.10 9.64 -5.00
N VAL A 17 2.24 9.97 -3.72
CA VAL A 17 2.07 11.35 -3.22
C VAL A 17 3.08 12.30 -3.92
N ARG A 18 4.35 11.89 -4.07
CA ARG A 18 5.33 12.70 -4.80
C ARG A 18 4.96 12.92 -6.26
N LEU A 19 4.40 11.89 -6.93
CA LEU A 19 3.91 12.02 -8.29
C LEU A 19 2.70 12.96 -8.38
N ALA A 20 1.78 12.87 -7.41
CA ALA A 20 0.60 13.72 -7.36
C ALA A 20 0.93 15.20 -7.05
N LEU A 21 2.08 15.47 -6.44
CA LEU A 21 2.60 16.83 -6.20
C LEU A 21 3.31 17.43 -7.40
N ALA A 22 3.52 16.69 -8.48
CA ALA A 22 4.11 17.21 -9.69
C ALA A 22 3.12 18.13 -10.43
N ASP A 23 3.65 19.15 -11.08
CA ASP A 23 2.83 20.08 -11.87
C ASP A 23 2.31 19.37 -13.14
N GLY A 24 1.00 19.12 -13.18
CA GLY A 24 0.34 18.48 -14.30
C GLY A 24 0.87 17.05 -14.56
N ASP A 25 1.02 16.71 -15.84
CA ASP A 25 1.53 15.39 -16.27
C ASP A 25 3.06 15.34 -16.39
N ALA A 26 3.78 16.23 -15.71
CA ALA A 26 5.23 16.26 -15.74
C ALA A 26 5.83 15.01 -15.07
N PRO A 27 6.69 14.24 -15.75
CA PRO A 27 7.28 13.05 -15.18
C PRO A 27 8.27 13.42 -14.06
N VAL A 28 8.23 12.64 -12.98
CA VAL A 28 9.13 12.79 -11.83
C VAL A 28 10.24 11.76 -11.95
N SER A 29 11.48 12.21 -11.85
CA SER A 29 12.64 11.32 -11.92
C SER A 29 12.70 10.38 -10.71
N ALA A 30 13.28 9.20 -10.88
CA ALA A 30 13.54 8.28 -9.76
C ALA A 30 14.37 8.94 -8.65
N ARG A 31 15.31 9.82 -9.03
CA ARG A 31 16.13 10.57 -8.08
C ARG A 31 15.31 11.51 -7.20
N ASP A 32 14.34 12.20 -7.78
CA ASP A 32 13.47 13.12 -7.04
C ASP A 32 12.50 12.35 -6.11
N ILE A 33 12.05 11.17 -6.54
CA ILE A 33 11.25 10.29 -5.68
C ILE A 33 12.09 9.79 -4.50
N VAL A 34 13.32 9.36 -4.73
CA VAL A 34 14.26 8.96 -3.64
C VAL A 34 14.50 10.11 -2.66
N ALA A 35 14.75 11.30 -3.18
CA ALA A 35 15.00 12.48 -2.34
C ALA A 35 13.78 12.83 -1.47
N PHE A 36 12.57 12.67 -1.99
CA PHE A 36 11.33 12.93 -1.26
C PHE A 36 10.98 11.83 -0.26
N THR A 37 11.15 10.57 -0.64
CA THR A 37 10.69 9.42 0.15
C THR A 37 11.72 8.89 1.13
N GLY A 38 13.01 9.14 0.88
CA GLY A 38 14.12 8.55 1.62
C GLY A 38 14.31 7.05 1.36
N VAL A 39 13.64 6.47 0.37
CA VAL A 39 13.72 5.05 0.06
C VAL A 39 15.03 4.71 -0.65
N PRO A 40 15.68 3.58 -0.33
CA PRO A 40 16.85 3.13 -1.07
C PRO A 40 16.54 2.94 -2.56
N PRO A 41 17.42 3.37 -3.51
CA PRO A 41 17.14 3.33 -4.94
C PRO A 41 16.73 1.96 -5.48
N LYS A 42 17.41 0.88 -5.07
CA LYS A 42 17.06 -0.49 -5.48
C LYS A 42 15.68 -0.93 -4.99
N PHE A 43 15.29 -0.46 -3.81
CA PHE A 43 13.97 -0.78 -3.27
C PHE A 43 12.88 0.04 -3.98
N LEU A 44 13.17 1.30 -4.34
CA LEU A 44 12.28 2.12 -5.16
C LEU A 44 11.98 1.46 -6.51
N GLU A 45 12.99 0.90 -7.19
CA GLU A 45 12.80 0.20 -8.46
C GLU A 45 11.76 -0.93 -8.36
N GLN A 46 11.81 -1.71 -7.27
CA GLN A 46 10.82 -2.77 -7.01
C GLN A 46 9.42 -2.20 -6.75
N VAL A 47 9.33 -1.14 -5.95
CA VAL A 47 8.05 -0.47 -5.66
C VAL A 47 7.43 0.09 -6.93
N MET A 48 8.22 0.80 -7.74
CA MET A 48 7.75 1.39 -9.00
C MET A 48 7.37 0.34 -10.04
N ALA A 49 8.10 -0.79 -10.08
CA ALA A 49 7.75 -1.92 -10.93
C ALA A 49 6.38 -2.52 -10.56
N ASP A 50 6.11 -2.70 -9.27
CA ASP A 50 4.81 -3.22 -8.81
C ASP A 50 3.67 -2.22 -9.09
N LEU A 51 3.88 -0.94 -8.82
CA LEU A 51 2.90 0.11 -9.11
C LEU A 51 2.59 0.20 -10.60
N ARG A 52 3.61 0.08 -11.46
CA ARG A 52 3.44 0.05 -12.91
C ARG A 52 2.72 -1.20 -13.37
N GLN A 53 3.07 -2.36 -12.86
CA GLN A 53 2.39 -3.62 -13.16
C GLN A 53 0.93 -3.60 -12.70
N GLY A 54 0.63 -2.88 -11.62
CA GLY A 54 -0.72 -2.62 -11.11
C GLY A 54 -1.49 -1.54 -11.85
N GLY A 55 -0.85 -0.85 -12.81
CA GLY A 55 -1.50 0.19 -13.61
C GLY A 55 -1.67 1.53 -12.89
N LEU A 56 -1.08 1.73 -11.70
CA LEU A 56 -1.17 3.00 -10.97
C LEU A 56 -0.14 4.03 -11.44
N VAL A 57 0.93 3.59 -12.09
CA VAL A 57 2.03 4.42 -12.54
C VAL A 57 2.45 4.04 -13.94
N GLU A 58 2.79 5.03 -14.77
CA GLU A 58 3.42 4.86 -16.07
C GLU A 58 4.86 5.40 -16.04
N SER A 59 5.71 4.83 -16.89
CA SER A 59 7.08 5.30 -17.07
C SER A 59 7.25 5.98 -18.41
N GLN A 60 7.81 7.17 -18.40
CA GLN A 60 8.20 7.90 -19.61
C GLN A 60 9.71 7.80 -19.83
N ARG A 61 10.11 7.32 -21.01
CA ARG A 61 11.52 7.20 -21.40
C ARG A 61 12.03 8.49 -22.06
N GLY A 62 13.34 8.70 -21.98
CA GLY A 62 14.04 9.78 -22.67
C GLY A 62 14.61 10.84 -21.74
N LYS A 63 15.16 11.90 -22.34
CA LYS A 63 15.71 13.05 -21.61
C LYS A 63 14.56 13.80 -20.95
N GLY A 64 14.58 13.90 -19.60
CA GLY A 64 13.45 14.43 -18.84
C GLY A 64 12.35 13.40 -18.55
N GLY A 65 12.62 12.11 -18.77
CA GLY A 65 11.71 11.02 -18.42
C GLY A 65 11.65 10.76 -16.94
N GLY A 66 10.75 9.87 -16.55
CA GLY A 66 10.50 9.52 -15.16
C GLY A 66 9.20 8.75 -15.02
N TYR A 67 8.49 8.98 -13.95
CA TYR A 67 7.22 8.34 -13.64
C TYR A 67 6.10 9.38 -13.54
N VAL A 68 4.91 8.98 -14.00
CA VAL A 68 3.68 9.75 -13.83
C VAL A 68 2.62 8.86 -13.20
N ILE A 69 1.70 9.47 -12.47
CA ILE A 69 0.54 8.74 -11.96
C ILE A 69 -0.43 8.46 -13.12
N ALA A 70 -0.93 7.23 -13.23
CA ALA A 70 -1.76 6.80 -14.37
C ALA A 70 -3.26 7.12 -14.17
N HIS A 71 -3.66 7.47 -12.95
CA HIS A 71 -5.05 7.76 -12.57
C HIS A 71 -5.14 9.08 -11.81
N ASP A 72 -6.35 9.63 -11.76
CA ASP A 72 -6.63 10.78 -10.90
C ASP A 72 -6.31 10.42 -9.43
N PRO A 73 -5.38 11.15 -8.77
CA PRO A 73 -5.01 10.90 -7.37
C PRO A 73 -6.21 10.89 -6.39
N ALA A 74 -7.31 11.57 -6.74
CA ALA A 74 -8.52 11.58 -5.95
C ALA A 74 -9.31 10.25 -6.01
N THR A 75 -9.01 9.41 -6.99
CA THR A 75 -9.66 8.09 -7.17
C THR A 75 -8.83 6.94 -6.62
N VAL A 76 -7.57 7.18 -6.25
CA VAL A 76 -6.66 6.16 -5.71
C VAL A 76 -6.62 6.25 -4.19
N THR A 77 -7.15 5.23 -3.52
CA THR A 77 -7.16 5.16 -2.06
C THR A 77 -5.90 4.46 -1.50
N PHE A 78 -5.61 4.70 -0.24
CA PHE A 78 -4.54 3.96 0.46
C PHE A 78 -4.82 2.47 0.49
N ALA A 79 -6.09 2.06 0.62
CA ALA A 79 -6.49 0.66 0.58
C ALA A 79 -6.11 0.01 -0.77
N ASP A 80 -6.36 0.70 -1.90
CA ASP A 80 -6.03 0.19 -3.23
C ASP A 80 -4.52 -0.06 -3.38
N VAL A 81 -3.69 0.85 -2.87
CA VAL A 81 -2.23 0.72 -2.93
C VAL A 81 -1.75 -0.44 -2.06
N ILE A 82 -2.28 -0.57 -0.85
CA ILE A 82 -1.93 -1.64 0.08
C ILE A 82 -2.36 -3.00 -0.47
N ASP A 83 -3.59 -3.11 -0.97
CA ASP A 83 -4.10 -4.34 -1.58
C ASP A 83 -3.28 -4.72 -2.83
N LEU A 84 -2.81 -3.76 -3.61
CA LEU A 84 -1.94 -4.01 -4.75
C LEU A 84 -0.57 -4.55 -4.34
N ILE A 85 0.06 -3.93 -3.37
CA ILE A 85 1.43 -4.24 -2.94
C ILE A 85 1.47 -5.48 -2.04
N ASP A 86 0.62 -5.55 -1.03
CA ASP A 86 0.62 -6.61 -0.02
C ASP A 86 -0.26 -7.79 -0.42
N GLY A 87 -1.34 -7.56 -1.16
CA GLY A 87 -2.21 -8.60 -1.69
C GLY A 87 -1.50 -9.53 -2.67
N ARG A 88 -0.56 -9.01 -3.48
CA ARG A 88 0.29 -9.82 -4.38
C ARG A 88 1.29 -10.69 -3.63
N ARG A 89 1.66 -10.31 -2.41
CA ARG A 89 2.51 -11.13 -1.54
C ARG A 89 1.74 -12.28 -0.88
N ALA A 90 0.44 -12.13 -0.72
CA ALA A 90 -0.41 -13.16 -0.15
C ALA A 90 -0.73 -14.29 -1.15
N ASP A 91 -0.40 -14.11 -2.44
CA ASP A 91 -0.60 -15.11 -3.48
C ASP A 91 0.69 -15.42 -4.28
N PRO A 92 1.68 -16.08 -3.69
CA PRO A 92 2.68 -16.77 -4.47
C PRO A 92 2.09 -18.10 -4.93
N ALA A 93 1.48 -18.10 -6.12
CA ALA A 93 0.97 -19.30 -6.78
C ALA A 93 -0.18 -19.99 -6.04
N GLY A 94 -1.37 -19.36 -5.95
CA GLY A 94 -2.63 -20.07 -5.65
C GLY A 94 -2.64 -20.90 -4.36
N GLY A 95 -1.76 -20.60 -3.44
CA GLY A 95 -1.69 -21.24 -2.14
C GLY A 95 -2.72 -20.61 -1.23
N ARG A 96 -3.85 -21.29 -1.06
CA ARG A 96 -4.82 -21.06 0.01
C ARG A 96 -4.09 -20.65 1.27
N VAL A 97 -4.32 -19.43 1.74
CA VAL A 97 -4.20 -19.14 3.17
C VAL A 97 -5.05 -20.20 3.85
N GLY A 98 -4.39 -21.08 4.60
CA GLY A 98 -5.03 -22.24 5.17
C GLY A 98 -6.28 -21.84 5.92
N SER A 99 -7.43 -22.24 5.39
CA SER A 99 -8.55 -22.52 6.24
C SER A 99 -8.04 -23.45 7.34
N PRO A 100 -8.31 -23.19 8.61
CA PRO A 100 -8.02 -24.15 9.65
C PRO A 100 -8.69 -25.46 9.23
N GLY A 101 -7.87 -26.49 9.04
CA GLY A 101 -8.27 -27.73 8.44
C GLY A 101 -9.57 -28.26 9.03
N SER A 102 -10.52 -28.51 8.15
CA SER A 102 -11.60 -29.44 8.45
C SER A 102 -10.98 -30.84 8.55
N ASN A 103 -10.38 -31.13 9.68
CA ASN A 103 -10.14 -32.50 10.07
C ASN A 103 -11.34 -32.91 10.92
N GLY A 104 -12.24 -33.68 10.32
CA GLY A 104 -13.31 -34.34 11.03
C GLY A 104 -12.72 -35.28 12.08
N GLY A 105 -12.71 -34.86 13.30
CA GLY A 105 -12.23 -35.60 14.47
C GLY A 105 -12.84 -35.01 15.72
N ASN A 106 -13.83 -35.70 16.20
CA ASN A 106 -14.51 -35.70 17.52
C ASN A 106 -13.94 -34.73 18.58
N GLY A 107 -14.62 -33.64 18.76
CA GLY A 107 -14.93 -32.86 19.94
C GLY A 107 -14.02 -32.84 21.15
N ARG A 108 -12.90 -32.16 21.12
CA ARG A 108 -12.39 -31.40 22.26
C ARG A 108 -11.77 -30.12 21.71
N MET A 109 -12.43 -28.97 21.94
CA MET A 109 -11.82 -27.66 21.73
C MET A 109 -10.50 -27.62 22.48
N ARG A 110 -9.41 -27.48 21.77
CA ARG A 110 -8.10 -27.19 22.37
C ARG A 110 -8.18 -25.81 23.00
N GLY A 111 -7.57 -25.61 24.18
CA GLY A 111 -7.63 -24.35 24.92
C GLY A 111 -7.21 -23.10 24.10
N GLY A 112 -6.45 -23.30 22.99
CA GLY A 112 -6.13 -22.24 22.02
C GLY A 112 -7.32 -21.77 21.21
N ASP A 113 -8.25 -22.66 20.84
CA ASP A 113 -9.41 -22.32 20.02
C ASP A 113 -10.41 -21.45 20.79
N GLN A 114 -10.51 -21.66 22.12
CA GLN A 114 -11.35 -20.83 22.98
C GLN A 114 -10.79 -19.41 23.14
N ALA A 115 -9.50 -19.27 23.35
CA ALA A 115 -8.85 -17.96 23.46
C ALA A 115 -8.95 -17.19 22.13
N GLU A 116 -8.73 -17.86 21.00
CA GLU A 116 -8.90 -17.28 19.64
C GLU A 116 -10.35 -16.77 19.46
N ALA A 117 -11.36 -17.58 19.81
CA ALA A 117 -12.75 -17.19 19.68
C ALA A 117 -13.13 -15.95 20.51
N LEU A 118 -12.50 -15.77 21.66
CA LEU A 118 -12.74 -14.61 22.53
C LEU A 118 -12.16 -13.31 21.98
N VAL A 119 -11.02 -13.37 21.28
CA VAL A 119 -10.34 -12.18 20.75
C VAL A 119 -10.68 -11.89 19.29
N ALA A 120 -11.14 -12.88 18.53
CA ALA A 120 -11.47 -12.75 17.12
C ALA A 120 -12.45 -11.61 16.80
N PRO A 121 -13.51 -11.35 17.59
CA PRO A 121 -14.42 -10.23 17.36
C PRO A 121 -13.70 -8.88 17.38
N VAL A 122 -12.81 -8.68 18.35
CA VAL A 122 -12.04 -7.43 18.48
C VAL A 122 -11.10 -7.24 17.27
N TRP A 123 -10.40 -8.29 16.86
CA TRP A 123 -9.53 -8.23 15.69
C TRP A 123 -10.30 -7.99 14.40
N ARG A 124 -11.51 -8.50 14.28
CA ARG A 124 -12.38 -8.21 13.14
C ARG A 124 -12.76 -6.74 13.10
N GLU A 125 -13.20 -6.17 14.20
CA GLU A 125 -13.55 -4.76 14.30
C GLU A 125 -12.35 -3.85 13.99
N VAL A 126 -11.16 -4.16 14.50
CA VAL A 126 -9.93 -3.43 14.17
C VAL A 126 -9.65 -3.46 12.66
N ARG A 127 -9.79 -4.63 12.02
CA ARG A 127 -9.59 -4.74 10.57
C ARG A 127 -10.61 -3.94 9.78
N GLU A 128 -11.88 -3.98 10.19
CA GLU A 128 -12.97 -3.24 9.53
C GLU A 128 -12.76 -1.73 9.66
N CYS A 129 -12.44 -1.24 10.85
CA CYS A 129 -12.12 0.16 11.09
C CYS A 129 -10.89 0.61 10.29
N THR A 130 -9.82 -0.18 10.29
CA THR A 130 -8.61 0.12 9.54
C THR A 130 -8.90 0.20 8.05
N ARG A 131 -9.67 -0.76 7.52
CA ARG A 131 -10.04 -0.78 6.10
C ARG A 131 -10.93 0.41 5.72
N ALA A 132 -11.85 0.81 6.57
CA ALA A 132 -12.70 1.98 6.35
C ALA A 132 -11.87 3.27 6.28
N ILE A 133 -10.93 3.46 7.19
CA ILE A 133 -10.03 4.62 7.20
C ILE A 133 -9.14 4.65 5.95
N LEU A 134 -8.51 3.53 5.61
CA LEU A 134 -7.64 3.43 4.44
C LEU A 134 -8.40 3.57 3.13
N GLY A 135 -9.65 3.13 3.07
CA GLY A 135 -10.52 3.27 1.90
C GLY A 135 -11.10 4.69 1.71
N SER A 136 -11.10 5.50 2.77
CA SER A 136 -11.52 6.91 2.68
C SER A 136 -10.37 7.88 2.42
N ALA A 137 -9.13 7.49 2.68
CA ALA A 137 -7.94 8.31 2.46
C ALA A 137 -7.45 8.15 1.02
N THR A 138 -7.37 9.24 0.27
CA THR A 138 -6.89 9.25 -1.11
C THR A 138 -5.46 9.78 -1.22
N ILE A 139 -4.80 9.49 -2.34
CA ILE A 139 -3.48 10.07 -2.65
C ILE A 139 -3.59 11.59 -2.80
N ALA A 140 -4.70 12.10 -3.35
CA ALA A 140 -4.95 13.54 -3.44
C ALA A 140 -5.04 14.21 -2.07
N ASP A 141 -5.73 13.60 -1.10
CA ASP A 141 -5.81 14.13 0.27
C ASP A 141 -4.43 14.22 0.93
N ALA A 142 -3.60 13.22 0.73
CA ALA A 142 -2.23 13.22 1.25
C ALA A 142 -1.36 14.28 0.56
N ALA A 143 -1.49 14.45 -0.75
CA ALA A 143 -0.77 15.47 -1.50
C ALA A 143 -1.18 16.88 -1.07
N ALA A 144 -2.49 17.13 -0.86
CA ALA A 144 -2.99 18.41 -0.35
C ALA A 144 -2.39 18.75 1.02
N ARG A 145 -2.35 17.79 1.94
CA ARG A 145 -1.72 17.98 3.26
C ARG A 145 -0.22 18.27 3.17
N ALA A 146 0.47 17.63 2.22
CA ALA A 146 1.89 17.87 2.00
C ALA A 146 2.15 19.28 1.45
N ALA A 147 1.25 19.81 0.60
CA ALA A 147 1.35 21.16 0.07
C ALA A 147 1.06 22.24 1.14
N GLU A 148 0.22 21.94 2.14
CA GLU A 148 -0.11 22.84 3.25
C GLU A 148 0.92 22.79 4.39
N ALA A 149 1.77 21.76 4.44
CA ALA A 149 2.80 21.63 5.47
C ALA A 149 3.85 22.75 5.31
N PRO A 150 4.10 23.56 6.36
CA PRO A 150 5.13 24.59 6.27
C PRO A 150 6.49 23.96 5.97
N MET A 151 7.27 24.62 5.11
CA MET A 151 8.60 24.19 4.60
C MET A 151 9.68 23.97 5.68
N TYR A 152 9.32 23.68 6.90
CA TYR A 152 10.25 23.49 8.02
C TYR A 152 10.74 22.04 8.19
N TYR A 153 10.39 21.14 7.28
CA TYR A 153 10.89 19.75 7.28
C TYR A 153 11.78 19.48 6.06
N ILE A 154 12.73 20.34 5.89
CA ILE A 154 13.88 20.05 5.01
C ILE A 154 15.08 19.75 5.87
#